data_0c69fd71e802255cb41081ae20c17152
#
_entry.id   0c69fd71e802255cb41081ae20c17152
#
_cell.length_a   1.000
_cell.length_b   1.000
_cell.length_c   1.000
_cell.angle_alpha   90.00
_cell.angle_beta   90.00
_cell.angle_gamma   90.00
#
_symmetry.space_group_name_H-M   'P 1'
#
loop_
_entity.id
_entity.type
_entity.pdbx_description
1 polymer ?
#
loop_
_entity_poly.entity_id
_entity_poly.type
_entity_poly.pdbx_seq_one_letter_code
_entity_poly.pdbx_strand_id
1 'polypeptide(L)'
;MKEILKKVFLQDKFILSIIFINAIIIYLQVKGFENPIINSLDVLCTCIFIVEMLVKLAELGWRGYWKDGWNKLDGILVFLSIPSLVALFIPNNMASLSVLLVLRVLRVLRIFRMLHFFPNFAKVIKGFQVALKESYAIWLSFLVIIVVFGLLNCSLFRDADPEH
;
A
#
# COMPACT_ATOMS: atom_id res chain seq x y z
N MET A 1 17.39 23.24 -16.55
CA MET A 1 16.32 22.91 -15.59
C MET A 1 15.97 21.43 -15.60
N LYS A 2 15.76 20.78 -16.76
CA LYS A 2 15.47 19.33 -16.85
C LYS A 2 16.60 18.44 -16.28
N GLU A 3 17.85 18.75 -16.52
CA GLU A 3 19.02 18.01 -16.02
C GLU A 3 19.17 18.06 -14.50
N ILE A 4 18.86 19.21 -13.89
CA ILE A 4 18.94 19.39 -12.43
C ILE A 4 17.82 18.62 -11.74
N LEU A 5 16.58 18.71 -12.23
CA LEU A 5 15.46 17.92 -11.76
C LEU A 5 15.76 16.42 -11.86
N LYS A 6 16.31 15.97 -12.99
CA LYS A 6 16.74 14.60 -13.21
C LYS A 6 17.73 14.14 -12.15
N LYS A 7 18.76 14.94 -11.88
CA LYS A 7 19.81 14.59 -10.91
C LYS A 7 19.30 14.52 -9.46
N VAL A 8 18.34 15.37 -9.10
CA VAL A 8 17.73 15.41 -7.76
C VAL A 8 16.75 14.27 -7.55
N PHE A 9 15.86 14.01 -8.51
CA PHE A 9 14.84 12.96 -8.41
C PHE A 9 15.37 11.53 -8.64
N LEU A 10 16.55 11.38 -9.25
CA LEU A 10 17.26 10.09 -9.35
C LEU A 10 18.18 9.84 -8.15
N GLN A 11 18.26 10.77 -7.20
CA GLN A 11 19.09 10.60 -6.02
C GLN A 11 18.29 9.88 -4.93
N ASP A 12 18.52 8.58 -4.77
CA ASP A 12 17.83 7.69 -3.81
C ASP A 12 17.72 8.28 -2.40
N LYS A 13 18.76 9.00 -1.95
CA LYS A 13 18.79 9.62 -0.61
C LYS A 13 17.75 10.73 -0.43
N PHE A 14 17.48 11.52 -1.48
CA PHE A 14 16.49 12.59 -1.43
C PHE A 14 15.07 12.02 -1.30
N ILE A 15 14.78 11.04 -2.15
CA ILE A 15 13.48 10.35 -2.12
C ILE A 15 13.28 9.63 -0.77
N LEU A 16 14.32 8.98 -0.25
CA LEU A 16 14.28 8.34 1.07
C LEU A 16 13.90 9.35 2.18
N SER A 17 14.51 10.54 2.18
CA SER A 17 14.17 11.58 3.16
C SER A 17 12.72 12.00 3.08
N ILE A 18 12.17 12.16 1.87
CA ILE A 18 10.76 12.53 1.67
C ILE A 18 9.83 11.41 2.16
N ILE A 19 10.16 10.14 1.89
CA ILE A 19 9.39 9.00 2.37
C ILE A 19 9.37 8.96 3.90
N PHE A 20 10.52 9.22 4.54
CA PHE A 20 10.61 9.25 6.00
C PHE A 20 9.78 10.39 6.61
N ILE A 21 9.85 11.60 6.03
CA ILE A 21 9.02 12.73 6.44
C ILE A 21 7.53 12.39 6.26
N ASN A 22 7.16 11.80 5.13
CA ASN A 22 5.78 11.39 4.89
C ASN A 22 5.29 10.33 5.90
N ALA A 23 6.15 9.39 6.29
CA ALA A 23 5.81 8.40 7.32
C ALA A 23 5.53 9.06 8.69
N ILE A 24 6.30 10.08 9.06
CA ILE A 24 6.06 10.87 10.29
C ILE A 24 4.72 11.62 10.19
N ILE A 25 4.43 12.24 9.04
CA ILE A 25 3.18 12.94 8.80
C ILE A 25 1.98 12.00 8.96
N ILE A 26 2.04 10.80 8.34
CA ILE A 26 1.00 9.78 8.46
C ILE A 26 0.82 9.35 9.91
N TYR A 27 1.91 9.15 10.66
CA TYR A 27 1.86 8.79 12.07
C TYR A 27 1.15 9.87 12.91
N LEU A 28 1.43 11.15 12.67
CA LEU A 28 0.77 12.26 13.36
C LEU A 28 -0.73 12.31 13.01
N GLN A 29 -1.11 12.11 11.77
CA GLN A 29 -2.50 12.07 11.33
C GLN A 29 -3.27 10.89 11.98
N VAL A 30 -2.65 9.70 12.08
CA VAL A 30 -3.25 8.53 12.74
C VAL A 30 -3.48 8.80 14.25
N LYS A 31 -2.60 9.57 14.88
CA LYS A 31 -2.77 10.01 16.28
C LYS A 31 -3.86 11.09 16.48
N GLY A 32 -4.52 11.55 15.42
CA GLY A 32 -5.60 12.54 15.52
C GLY A 32 -5.11 13.99 15.51
N PHE A 33 -3.83 14.25 15.20
CA PHE A 33 -3.35 15.62 14.97
C PHE A 33 -3.82 16.12 13.60
N GLU A 34 -5.09 16.50 13.50
CA GLU A 34 -5.65 17.13 12.29
C GLU A 34 -5.34 18.61 12.26
N ASN A 35 -4.16 18.94 11.76
CA ASN A 35 -3.74 20.32 11.54
C ASN A 35 -3.71 20.61 10.03
N PRO A 36 -4.23 21.76 9.54
CA PRO A 36 -4.19 22.10 8.11
C PRO A 36 -2.77 22.11 7.54
N ILE A 37 -1.77 22.41 8.36
CA ILE A 37 -0.35 22.36 7.97
C ILE A 37 0.07 20.90 7.65
N ILE A 38 -0.31 19.95 8.49
CA ILE A 38 0.01 18.51 8.32
C ILE A 38 -0.64 17.99 7.03
N ASN A 39 -1.89 18.36 6.77
CA ASN A 39 -2.58 17.99 5.55
C ASN A 39 -1.94 18.60 4.30
N SER A 40 -1.51 19.86 4.35
CA SER A 40 -0.81 20.50 3.24
C SER A 40 0.54 19.85 2.96
N LEU A 41 1.28 19.46 3.99
CA LEU A 41 2.55 18.73 3.85
C LEU A 41 2.34 17.34 3.23
N ASP A 42 1.28 16.62 3.60
CA ASP A 42 0.93 15.32 2.99
C ASP A 42 0.63 15.45 1.50
N VAL A 43 -0.14 16.46 1.12
CA VAL A 43 -0.42 16.79 -0.30
C VAL A 43 0.88 17.10 -1.05
N LEU A 44 1.74 17.93 -0.47
CA LEU A 44 3.02 18.30 -1.07
C LEU A 44 3.92 17.08 -1.29
N CYS A 45 4.05 16.20 -0.30
CA CYS A 45 4.78 14.94 -0.45
C CYS A 45 4.18 14.08 -1.56
N THR A 46 2.86 14.00 -1.64
CA THR A 46 2.19 13.22 -2.71
C THR A 46 2.44 13.80 -4.08
N CYS A 47 2.40 15.13 -4.24
CA CYS A 47 2.73 15.80 -5.50
C CYS A 47 4.19 15.53 -5.92
N ILE A 48 5.13 15.53 -4.98
CA ILE A 48 6.53 15.19 -5.25
C ILE A 48 6.65 13.76 -5.78
N PHE A 49 5.94 12.80 -5.20
CA PHE A 49 5.94 11.43 -5.67
C PHE A 49 5.31 11.25 -7.05
N ILE A 50 4.27 12.01 -7.36
CA ILE A 50 3.69 12.02 -8.72
C ILE A 50 4.72 12.54 -9.72
N VAL A 51 5.40 13.63 -9.41
CA VAL A 51 6.45 14.21 -10.27
C VAL A 51 7.60 13.22 -10.46
N GLU A 52 8.05 12.55 -9.40
CA GLU A 52 9.06 11.49 -9.48
C GLU A 52 8.65 10.38 -10.45
N MET A 53 7.42 9.87 -10.29
CA MET A 53 6.89 8.84 -11.17
C MET A 53 6.87 9.29 -12.63
N LEU A 54 6.41 10.52 -12.89
CA LEU A 54 6.36 11.09 -14.24
C LEU A 54 7.76 11.25 -14.85
N VAL A 55 8.74 11.69 -14.06
CA VAL A 55 10.14 11.79 -14.51
C VAL A 55 10.70 10.42 -14.87
N LYS A 56 10.54 9.42 -13.99
CA LYS A 56 10.96 8.04 -14.25
C LYS A 56 10.25 7.43 -15.46
N LEU A 57 8.97 7.72 -15.63
CA LEU A 57 8.17 7.27 -16.77
C LEU A 57 8.64 7.90 -18.09
N ALA A 58 9.01 9.18 -18.07
CA ALA A 58 9.52 9.88 -19.23
C ALA A 58 10.92 9.37 -19.65
N GLU A 59 11.73 8.92 -18.71
CA GLU A 59 13.08 8.41 -18.99
C GLU A 59 13.10 6.96 -19.46
N LEU A 60 12.41 6.09 -18.73
CA LEU A 60 12.40 4.64 -18.98
C LEU A 60 11.37 4.25 -20.07
N GLY A 61 10.47 5.15 -20.40
CA GLY A 61 9.30 4.88 -21.22
C GLY A 61 8.29 3.95 -20.49
N TRP A 62 7.06 3.89 -21.00
CA TRP A 62 5.98 3.13 -20.39
C TRP A 62 6.36 1.65 -20.16
N ARG A 63 6.92 0.98 -21.18
CA ARG A 63 7.30 -0.43 -21.08
C ARG A 63 8.50 -0.68 -20.17
N GLY A 64 9.48 0.23 -20.16
CA GLY A 64 10.65 0.14 -19.29
C GLY A 64 10.30 0.31 -17.81
N TYR A 65 9.45 1.29 -17.51
CA TYR A 65 8.97 1.56 -16.16
C TYR A 65 8.25 0.36 -15.55
N TRP A 66 7.31 -0.23 -16.28
CA TRP A 66 6.52 -1.38 -15.80
C TRP A 66 7.26 -2.72 -15.85
N LYS A 67 8.47 -2.78 -16.39
CA LYS A 67 9.30 -4.00 -16.39
C LYS A 67 9.97 -4.23 -15.05
N ASP A 68 10.38 -3.16 -14.38
CA ASP A 68 11.02 -3.22 -13.07
C ASP A 68 9.98 -3.36 -11.96
N GLY A 69 10.21 -4.33 -11.05
CA GLY A 69 9.29 -4.64 -9.95
C GLY A 69 9.13 -3.50 -8.94
N TRP A 70 10.20 -2.74 -8.70
CA TRP A 70 10.19 -1.62 -7.77
C TRP A 70 9.42 -0.42 -8.33
N ASN A 71 9.64 -0.09 -9.58
CA ASN A 71 8.90 0.97 -10.25
C ASN A 71 7.40 0.64 -10.36
N LYS A 72 7.04 -0.65 -10.54
CA LYS A 72 5.64 -1.10 -10.45
C LYS A 72 5.03 -0.79 -9.10
N LEU A 73 5.71 -1.15 -8.02
CA LEU A 73 5.23 -0.91 -6.65
C LEU A 73 5.04 0.59 -6.42
N ASP A 74 6.03 1.41 -6.76
CA ASP A 74 5.95 2.87 -6.65
C ASP A 74 4.78 3.43 -7.46
N GLY A 75 4.61 2.99 -8.71
CA GLY A 75 3.50 3.40 -9.58
C GLY A 75 2.14 3.04 -8.98
N ILE A 76 1.96 1.80 -8.53
CA ILE A 76 0.72 1.35 -7.89
C ILE A 76 0.41 2.20 -6.65
N LEU A 77 1.40 2.48 -5.79
CA LEU A 77 1.22 3.29 -4.59
C LEU A 77 0.86 4.75 -4.92
N VAL A 78 1.41 5.30 -6.02
CA VAL A 78 0.98 6.62 -6.52
C VAL A 78 -0.47 6.58 -6.98
N PHE A 79 -0.86 5.60 -7.81
CA PHE A 79 -2.24 5.47 -8.28
C PHE A 79 -3.23 5.31 -7.13
N LEU A 80 -2.91 4.50 -6.12
CA LEU A 80 -3.72 4.34 -4.92
C LEU A 80 -3.80 5.64 -4.07
N SER A 81 -2.87 6.56 -4.27
CA SER A 81 -2.87 7.85 -3.57
C SER A 81 -3.75 8.91 -4.23
N ILE A 82 -4.03 8.78 -5.53
CA ILE A 82 -4.84 9.75 -6.28
C ILE A 82 -6.25 9.94 -5.69
N PRO A 83 -7.02 8.87 -5.35
CA PRO A 83 -8.34 9.05 -4.76
C PRO A 83 -8.33 9.87 -3.47
N SER A 84 -7.29 9.74 -2.66
CA SER A 84 -7.16 10.52 -1.42
C SER A 84 -6.90 12.02 -1.68
N LEU A 85 -6.24 12.37 -2.78
CA LEU A 85 -6.09 13.76 -3.21
C LEU A 85 -7.40 14.31 -3.77
N VAL A 86 -8.09 13.53 -4.59
CA VAL A 86 -9.37 13.93 -5.19
C VAL A 86 -10.41 14.16 -4.09
N ALA A 87 -10.42 13.34 -3.04
CA ALA A 87 -11.34 13.47 -1.91
C ALA A 87 -11.20 14.81 -1.16
N LEU A 88 -10.05 15.49 -1.23
CA LEU A 88 -9.87 16.82 -0.64
C LEU A 88 -10.69 17.90 -1.39
N PHE A 89 -11.04 17.66 -2.64
CA PHE A 89 -11.83 18.58 -3.46
C PHE A 89 -13.33 18.23 -3.48
N ILE A 90 -13.71 17.07 -2.92
CA ILE A 90 -15.11 16.66 -2.83
C ILE A 90 -15.68 17.12 -1.50
N PRO A 91 -16.83 17.82 -1.47
CA PRO A 91 -17.47 18.22 -0.23
C PRO A 91 -17.81 17.00 0.64
N ASN A 92 -17.47 17.08 1.93
CA ASN A 92 -17.62 15.98 2.90
C ASN A 92 -19.02 15.35 2.98
N ASN A 93 -20.04 16.03 2.50
CA ASN A 93 -21.45 15.59 2.55
C ASN A 93 -21.78 14.47 1.54
N MET A 94 -20.88 14.18 0.59
CA MET A 94 -21.10 13.18 -0.47
C MET A 94 -20.34 11.86 -0.27
N ALA A 95 -19.36 11.82 0.63
CA ALA A 95 -18.56 10.61 0.85
C ALA A 95 -19.17 9.76 1.97
N SER A 96 -19.51 8.51 1.67
CA SER A 96 -19.93 7.55 2.71
C SER A 96 -18.78 7.28 3.68
N LEU A 97 -19.09 6.95 4.93
CA LEU A 97 -18.12 6.63 5.97
C LEU A 97 -17.13 5.54 5.50
N SER A 98 -17.61 4.55 4.77
CA SER A 98 -16.82 3.45 4.21
C SER A 98 -15.75 3.96 3.24
N VAL A 99 -16.09 4.91 2.37
CA VAL A 99 -15.13 5.51 1.43
C VAL A 99 -14.03 6.26 2.17
N LEU A 100 -14.39 7.03 3.21
CA LEU A 100 -13.42 7.76 4.02
C LEU A 100 -12.43 6.79 4.73
N LEU A 101 -12.91 5.66 5.24
CA LEU A 101 -12.07 4.63 5.84
C LEU A 101 -11.09 4.02 4.82
N VAL A 102 -11.59 3.67 3.64
CA VAL A 102 -10.73 3.14 2.55
C VAL A 102 -9.65 4.15 2.16
N LEU A 103 -10.00 5.42 1.98
CA LEU A 103 -9.03 6.46 1.65
C LEU A 103 -7.96 6.64 2.74
N ARG A 104 -8.34 6.48 4.01
CA ARG A 104 -7.38 6.50 5.14
C ARG A 104 -6.40 5.34 5.06
N VAL A 105 -6.89 4.12 4.78
CA VAL A 105 -6.03 2.92 4.61
C VAL A 105 -5.09 3.09 3.41
N LEU A 106 -5.60 3.56 2.26
CA LEU A 106 -4.79 3.81 1.06
C LEU A 106 -3.67 4.81 1.32
N ARG A 107 -3.91 5.80 2.18
CA ARG A 107 -2.88 6.76 2.61
C ARG A 107 -1.75 6.08 3.38
N VAL A 108 -2.09 5.17 4.31
CA VAL A 108 -1.11 4.44 5.11
C VAL A 108 -0.27 3.49 4.25
N LEU A 109 -0.83 2.92 3.17
CA LEU A 109 -0.09 2.02 2.28
C LEU A 109 1.13 2.68 1.61
N ARG A 110 1.19 4.01 1.57
CA ARG A 110 2.36 4.73 1.02
C ARG A 110 3.66 4.41 1.76
N ILE A 111 3.58 3.98 3.04
CA ILE A 111 4.75 3.60 3.83
C ILE A 111 5.50 2.41 3.21
N PHE A 112 4.82 1.57 2.40
CA PHE A 112 5.46 0.45 1.71
C PHE A 112 6.53 0.86 0.70
N ARG A 113 6.60 2.15 0.32
CA ARG A 113 7.73 2.66 -0.48
C ARG A 113 9.06 2.51 0.22
N MET A 114 9.09 2.51 1.57
CA MET A 114 10.31 2.27 2.33
C MET A 114 10.93 0.92 2.02
N LEU A 115 10.13 -0.07 1.58
CA LEU A 115 10.61 -1.42 1.24
C LEU A 115 11.62 -1.41 0.09
N HIS A 116 11.55 -0.42 -0.79
CA HIS A 116 12.52 -0.24 -1.88
C HIS A 116 13.96 -0.10 -1.37
N PHE A 117 14.15 0.52 -0.20
CA PHE A 117 15.46 0.82 0.36
C PHE A 117 16.04 -0.32 1.20
N PHE A 118 15.27 -1.37 1.48
CA PHE A 118 15.78 -2.52 2.20
C PHE A 118 16.63 -3.41 1.28
N PRO A 119 17.93 -3.58 1.55
CA PRO A 119 18.78 -4.43 0.74
C PRO A 119 18.27 -5.87 0.78
N ASN A 120 18.27 -6.52 -0.37
CA ASN A 120 17.83 -7.92 -0.51
C ASN A 120 16.32 -8.20 -0.29
N PHE A 121 15.48 -7.19 -0.11
CA PHE A 121 14.04 -7.39 0.09
C PHE A 121 13.40 -8.22 -1.05
N ALA A 122 13.84 -8.02 -2.30
CA ALA A 122 13.39 -8.84 -3.43
C ALA A 122 13.74 -10.34 -3.27
N LYS A 123 14.86 -10.67 -2.63
CA LYS A 123 15.23 -12.06 -2.33
C LYS A 123 14.32 -12.64 -1.25
N VAL A 124 13.99 -11.84 -0.22
CA VAL A 124 13.07 -12.25 0.84
C VAL A 124 11.69 -12.53 0.27
N ILE A 125 11.15 -11.65 -0.59
CA ILE A 125 9.86 -11.86 -1.25
C ILE A 125 9.87 -13.11 -2.13
N LYS A 126 10.94 -13.36 -2.90
CA LYS A 126 11.06 -14.59 -3.69
C LYS A 126 11.09 -15.83 -2.81
N GLY A 127 11.86 -15.81 -1.72
CA GLY A 127 11.89 -16.92 -0.75
C GLY A 127 10.51 -17.17 -0.14
N PHE A 128 9.79 -16.12 0.24
CA PHE A 128 8.42 -16.22 0.75
C PHE A 128 7.44 -16.81 -0.29
N GLN A 129 7.53 -16.38 -1.55
CA GLN A 129 6.70 -16.94 -2.63
C GLN A 129 6.96 -18.44 -2.85
N VAL A 130 8.23 -18.87 -2.81
CA VAL A 130 8.59 -20.29 -2.92
C VAL A 130 8.03 -21.06 -1.71
N ALA A 131 8.24 -20.57 -0.49
CA ALA A 131 7.73 -21.18 0.72
C ALA A 131 6.19 -21.31 0.71
N LEU A 132 5.46 -20.27 0.27
CA LEU A 132 4.00 -20.33 0.13
C LEU A 132 3.57 -21.40 -0.88
N LYS A 133 4.27 -21.48 -2.02
CA LYS A 133 3.98 -22.46 -3.05
C LYS A 133 4.23 -23.89 -2.58
N GLU A 134 5.28 -24.12 -1.83
CA GLU A 134 5.58 -25.44 -1.25
C GLU A 134 4.68 -25.81 -0.09
N SER A 135 4.23 -24.80 0.69
CA SER A 135 3.29 -24.98 1.80
C SER A 135 1.82 -25.16 1.38
N TYR A 136 1.52 -25.06 0.10
CA TYR A 136 0.15 -25.16 -0.42
C TYR A 136 -0.57 -26.45 0.04
N ALA A 137 0.12 -27.60 0.05
CA ALA A 137 -0.45 -28.87 0.49
C ALA A 137 -0.84 -28.83 1.99
N ILE A 138 -0.04 -28.14 2.81
CA ILE A 138 -0.32 -27.96 4.24
C ILE A 138 -1.58 -27.10 4.40
N TRP A 139 -1.70 -26.00 3.69
CA TRP A 139 -2.89 -25.14 3.73
C TRP A 139 -4.16 -25.89 3.30
N LEU A 140 -4.03 -26.71 2.24
CA LEU A 140 -5.16 -27.54 1.77
C LEU A 140 -5.58 -28.54 2.84
N SER A 141 -4.63 -29.21 3.51
CA SER A 141 -4.94 -30.17 4.58
C SER A 141 -5.63 -29.48 5.76
N PHE A 142 -5.19 -28.28 6.16
CA PHE A 142 -5.87 -27.50 7.19
C PHE A 142 -7.30 -27.16 6.82
N LEU A 143 -7.54 -26.76 5.57
CA LEU A 143 -8.89 -26.44 5.11
C LEU A 143 -9.79 -27.69 5.17
N VAL A 144 -9.29 -28.85 4.74
CA VAL A 144 -10.04 -30.11 4.83
C VAL A 144 -10.37 -30.45 6.28
N ILE A 145 -9.40 -30.33 7.20
CA ILE A 145 -9.60 -30.57 8.62
C ILE A 145 -10.68 -29.65 9.17
N ILE A 146 -10.62 -28.35 8.89
CA ILE A 146 -11.61 -27.37 9.37
C ILE A 146 -13.01 -27.74 8.86
N VAL A 147 -13.15 -28.11 7.58
CA VAL A 147 -14.44 -28.51 6.99
C VAL A 147 -14.97 -29.79 7.66
N VAL A 148 -14.12 -30.79 7.83
CA VAL A 148 -14.53 -32.06 8.48
C VAL A 148 -14.98 -31.83 9.92
N PHE A 149 -14.20 -31.09 10.70
CA PHE A 149 -14.59 -30.75 12.07
C PHE A 149 -15.84 -29.87 12.14
N GLY A 150 -16.02 -28.93 11.20
CA GLY A 150 -17.22 -28.14 11.10
C GLY A 150 -18.47 -29.00 10.83
N LEU A 151 -18.38 -29.94 9.89
CA LEU A 151 -19.47 -30.87 9.59
C LEU A 151 -19.76 -31.81 10.74
N LEU A 152 -18.73 -32.35 11.40
CA LEU A 152 -18.90 -33.19 12.60
C LEU A 152 -19.60 -32.42 13.73
N ASN A 153 -19.17 -31.19 13.98
CA ASN A 153 -19.76 -30.33 14.99
C ASN A 153 -21.23 -30.04 14.68
N CYS A 154 -21.53 -29.67 13.45
CA CYS A 154 -22.90 -29.47 12.99
C CYS A 154 -23.76 -30.74 13.15
N SER A 155 -23.22 -31.92 12.82
CA SER A 155 -23.93 -33.19 12.92
C SER A 155 -24.19 -33.59 14.39
N LEU A 156 -23.20 -33.38 15.27
CA LEU A 156 -23.30 -33.79 16.69
C LEU A 156 -24.20 -32.84 17.51
N PHE A 157 -24.21 -31.57 17.19
CA PHE A 157 -24.96 -30.56 17.97
C PHE A 157 -26.26 -30.11 17.33
N ARG A 158 -26.59 -30.60 16.13
CA ARG A 158 -27.85 -30.26 15.45
C ARG A 158 -29.07 -30.59 16.28
N ASP A 159 -29.04 -31.71 17.02
CA ASP A 159 -30.16 -32.21 17.83
C ASP A 159 -30.12 -31.70 19.27
N ALA A 160 -29.03 -31.03 19.69
CA ALA A 160 -28.84 -30.53 21.04
C ALA A 160 -29.48 -29.12 21.25
N ASP A 161 -29.84 -28.42 20.20
CA ASP A 161 -30.44 -27.09 20.28
C ASP A 161 -31.69 -27.04 19.39
N PRO A 162 -32.87 -27.47 19.89
CA PRO A 162 -34.12 -27.54 19.14
C PRO A 162 -34.78 -26.15 18.90
N GLU A 163 -34.22 -25.03 19.38
CA GLU A 163 -34.78 -23.69 19.29
C GLU A 163 -34.16 -22.79 18.21
N HIS A 164 -33.38 -23.31 17.27
CA HIS A 164 -32.92 -22.54 16.08
C HIS A 164 -33.23 -23.24 14.77
#